data_5868c4c9ff3308e08840de5713370755
#
_entry.id   5868c4c9ff3308e08840de5713370755
#
_cell.length_a   1.000
_cell.length_b   1.000
_cell.length_c   1.000
_cell.angle_alpha   90.00
_cell.angle_beta   90.00
_cell.angle_gamma   90.00
#
_symmetry.space_group_name_H-M   'P 1'
#
loop_
_entity.id
_entity.type
_entity.pdbx_description
1 polymer ?
#
loop_
_entity_poly.entity_id
_entity_poly.type
_entity_poly.pdbx_seq_one_letter_code
_entity_poly.pdbx_strand_id
1 'polypeptide(L)'
;GTLVSLKTETTDCKTKRCVPVPEEKRIVTPNAHEAIVTQEQFDRIKQVRAEHRCLANMHRENLFRGKLFCECCGHPLTISRKQLKERVADIYLCMYHYSHPQVCPQTHRVYHDMLYPYVLQQVQTFARSMKRRKVNSRIANYAETEELTPEVLDATIERIEISHVKYKSKPGSVIHIYWKL
;
A
#
# COMPACT_ATOMS: atom_id res chain seq x y z
N GLY A 1 -8.66 -27.56 -26.24
CA GLY A 1 -8.55 -26.30 -25.55
C GLY A 1 -9.37 -25.20 -26.25
N THR A 2 -9.79 -24.20 -25.50
CA THR A 2 -10.63 -23.10 -26.00
C THR A 2 -9.78 -21.84 -26.18
N LEU A 3 -9.81 -21.25 -27.38
CA LEU A 3 -9.18 -19.97 -27.66
C LEU A 3 -10.17 -18.83 -27.45
N VAL A 4 -9.77 -17.82 -26.70
CA VAL A 4 -10.57 -16.59 -26.49
C VAL A 4 -9.80 -15.40 -27.05
N SER A 5 -10.33 -14.80 -28.12
CA SER A 5 -9.79 -13.64 -28.79
C SER A 5 -10.56 -12.36 -28.40
N LEU A 6 -10.02 -11.19 -28.74
CA LEU A 6 -10.60 -9.88 -28.44
C LEU A 6 -10.85 -9.65 -26.92
N LYS A 7 -9.89 -10.01 -26.08
CA LYS A 7 -9.98 -9.78 -24.62
C LYS A 7 -9.81 -8.31 -24.23
N THR A 8 -9.05 -7.59 -25.03
CA THR A 8 -8.76 -6.15 -24.82
C THR A 8 -8.88 -5.39 -26.13
N GLU A 9 -9.27 -4.14 -26.06
CA GLU A 9 -9.35 -3.19 -27.16
C GLU A 9 -8.49 -1.97 -26.87
N THR A 10 -7.76 -1.47 -27.87
CA THR A 10 -6.95 -0.27 -27.73
C THR A 10 -7.81 0.94 -28.02
N THR A 11 -8.05 1.80 -27.02
CA THR A 11 -8.91 2.99 -27.14
C THR A 11 -8.21 4.17 -27.81
N ASP A 12 -6.87 4.22 -27.75
CA ASP A 12 -6.10 5.31 -28.32
C ASP A 12 -4.75 4.79 -28.85
N CYS A 13 -4.49 5.03 -30.13
CA CYS A 13 -3.27 4.62 -30.81
C CYS A 13 -2.01 5.32 -30.27
N LYS A 14 -2.13 6.54 -29.75
CA LYS A 14 -0.99 7.32 -29.24
C LYS A 14 -0.58 6.86 -27.85
N THR A 15 -1.54 6.69 -26.94
CA THR A 15 -1.28 6.30 -25.56
C THR A 15 -1.21 4.79 -25.36
N LYS A 16 -1.63 4.00 -26.37
CA LYS A 16 -1.74 2.52 -26.32
C LYS A 16 -2.54 2.01 -25.13
N ARG A 17 -3.48 2.81 -24.65
CA ARG A 17 -4.34 2.44 -23.54
C ARG A 17 -5.29 1.33 -23.96
N CYS A 18 -5.19 0.19 -23.30
CA CYS A 18 -6.06 -0.96 -23.51
C CYS A 18 -7.17 -1.00 -22.44
N VAL A 19 -8.38 -1.29 -22.87
CA VAL A 19 -9.53 -1.56 -21.99
C VAL A 19 -10.00 -2.99 -22.20
N PRO A 20 -10.50 -3.68 -21.15
CA PRO A 20 -11.06 -5.02 -21.30
C PRO A 20 -12.36 -4.96 -22.09
N VAL A 21 -12.51 -5.87 -23.05
CA VAL A 21 -13.75 -6.05 -23.81
C VAL A 21 -14.73 -6.91 -23.03
N PRO A 22 -16.02 -6.55 -22.93
CA PRO A 22 -17.06 -7.37 -22.31
C PRO A 22 -17.09 -8.79 -22.85
N GLU A 23 -17.44 -9.75 -22.01
CA GLU A 23 -17.37 -11.19 -22.36
C GLU A 23 -18.25 -11.53 -23.58
N GLU A 24 -19.37 -10.85 -23.74
CA GLU A 24 -20.32 -11.01 -24.84
C GLU A 24 -19.75 -10.66 -26.22
N LYS A 25 -18.76 -9.75 -26.25
CA LYS A 25 -18.09 -9.32 -27.50
C LYS A 25 -16.81 -10.08 -27.80
N ARG A 26 -16.40 -11.00 -26.94
CA ARG A 26 -15.21 -11.83 -27.15
C ARG A 26 -15.51 -12.97 -28.11
N ILE A 27 -14.56 -13.27 -28.98
CA ILE A 27 -14.66 -14.42 -29.86
C ILE A 27 -14.13 -15.65 -29.12
N VAL A 28 -14.99 -16.65 -28.91
CA VAL A 28 -14.67 -17.90 -28.25
C VAL A 28 -14.67 -19.02 -29.30
N THR A 29 -13.55 -19.63 -29.52
CA THR A 29 -13.40 -20.78 -30.43
C THR A 29 -13.13 -22.03 -29.59
N PRO A 30 -14.12 -22.90 -29.39
CA PRO A 30 -13.93 -24.16 -28.67
C PRO A 30 -13.08 -25.14 -29.50
N ASN A 31 -12.35 -26.01 -28.83
CA ASN A 31 -11.51 -27.05 -29.43
C ASN A 31 -10.48 -26.52 -30.46
N ALA A 32 -9.98 -25.29 -30.25
CA ALA A 32 -8.99 -24.68 -31.14
C ALA A 32 -7.61 -25.40 -31.13
N HIS A 33 -7.31 -26.10 -30.07
CA HIS A 33 -6.08 -26.87 -29.87
C HIS A 33 -6.31 -28.02 -28.88
N GLU A 34 -5.39 -28.98 -28.85
CA GLU A 34 -5.40 -30.06 -27.87
C GLU A 34 -5.30 -29.50 -26.45
N ALA A 35 -6.08 -30.04 -25.52
CA ALA A 35 -6.11 -29.57 -24.12
C ALA A 35 -4.89 -30.12 -23.36
N ILE A 36 -4.10 -29.27 -22.77
CA ILE A 36 -2.96 -29.63 -21.92
C ILE A 36 -3.42 -30.11 -20.54
N VAL A 37 -4.55 -29.57 -20.06
CA VAL A 37 -5.19 -29.91 -18.78
C VAL A 37 -6.67 -30.18 -19.00
N THR A 38 -7.27 -31.03 -18.16
CA THR A 38 -8.71 -31.28 -18.21
C THR A 38 -9.52 -30.07 -17.79
N GLN A 39 -10.78 -29.99 -18.21
CA GLN A 39 -11.66 -28.88 -17.83
C GLN A 39 -11.84 -28.83 -16.30
N GLU A 40 -11.95 -29.96 -15.62
CA GLU A 40 -12.04 -30.02 -14.15
C GLU A 40 -10.81 -29.44 -13.47
N GLN A 41 -9.62 -29.76 -13.94
CA GLN A 41 -8.36 -29.21 -13.40
C GLN A 41 -8.31 -27.70 -13.60
N PHE A 42 -8.72 -27.21 -14.76
CA PHE A 42 -8.76 -25.78 -15.07
C PHE A 42 -9.74 -25.02 -14.15
N ASP A 43 -10.94 -25.58 -13.96
CA ASP A 43 -11.95 -24.96 -13.11
C ASP A 43 -11.55 -24.98 -11.62
N ARG A 44 -10.92 -26.07 -11.18
CA ARG A 44 -10.35 -26.14 -9.82
C ARG A 44 -9.24 -25.09 -9.62
N ILE A 45 -8.37 -24.89 -10.59
CA ILE A 45 -7.33 -23.84 -10.52
C ILE A 45 -7.97 -22.45 -10.48
N LYS A 46 -9.02 -22.22 -11.28
CA LYS A 46 -9.77 -20.95 -11.23
C LYS A 46 -10.37 -20.70 -9.86
N GLN A 47 -10.98 -21.71 -9.26
CA GLN A 47 -11.58 -21.62 -7.92
C GLN A 47 -10.51 -21.30 -6.87
N VAL A 48 -9.41 -22.05 -6.82
CA VAL A 48 -8.29 -21.82 -5.90
C VAL A 48 -7.71 -20.39 -6.09
N ARG A 49 -7.56 -19.93 -7.33
CA ARG A 49 -7.10 -18.56 -7.60
C ARG A 49 -8.09 -17.49 -7.14
N ALA A 50 -9.40 -17.75 -7.27
CA ALA A 50 -10.43 -16.84 -6.79
C ALA A 50 -10.42 -16.75 -5.25
N GLU A 51 -10.28 -17.88 -4.55
CA GLU A 51 -10.14 -17.95 -3.11
C GLU A 51 -8.87 -17.21 -2.62
N HIS A 52 -7.73 -17.46 -3.26
CA HIS A 52 -6.49 -16.74 -2.96
C HIS A 52 -6.56 -15.24 -3.30
N ARG A 53 -7.28 -14.88 -4.36
CA ARG A 53 -7.47 -13.48 -4.76
C ARG A 53 -8.37 -12.74 -3.75
N CYS A 54 -9.38 -13.41 -3.20
CA CYS A 54 -10.18 -12.86 -2.09
C CYS A 54 -9.33 -12.61 -0.84
N LEU A 55 -8.42 -13.53 -0.51
CA LEU A 55 -7.48 -13.36 0.61
C LEU A 55 -6.46 -12.24 0.34
N ALA A 56 -5.99 -12.09 -0.89
CA ALA A 56 -5.08 -11.02 -1.29
C ALA A 56 -5.78 -9.65 -1.39
N ASN A 57 -7.06 -9.63 -1.77
CA ASN A 57 -7.89 -8.42 -1.87
C ASN A 57 -8.55 -8.02 -0.54
N MET A 58 -8.35 -8.74 0.54
CA MET A 58 -8.54 -8.19 1.89
C MET A 58 -7.47 -7.12 2.13
N HIS A 59 -7.46 -6.10 1.27
CA HIS A 59 -6.76 -4.87 1.53
C HIS A 59 -7.41 -4.24 2.76
N ARG A 60 -6.82 -4.43 3.92
CA ARG A 60 -6.96 -3.43 4.95
C ARG A 60 -6.62 -2.11 4.28
N GLU A 61 -7.53 -1.17 4.38
CA GLU A 61 -7.31 0.17 3.89
C GLU A 61 -5.94 0.62 4.38
N ASN A 62 -5.03 0.90 3.45
CA ASN A 62 -3.72 1.42 3.81
C ASN A 62 -3.89 2.86 4.26
N LEU A 63 -4.13 3.05 5.54
CA LEU A 63 -4.35 4.35 6.16
C LEU A 63 -3.28 5.38 5.79
N PHE A 64 -2.02 4.94 5.68
CA PHE A 64 -0.88 5.80 5.35
C PHE A 64 -0.55 5.85 3.85
N ARG A 65 -1.48 5.44 3.00
CA ARG A 65 -1.27 5.48 1.55
C ARG A 65 -0.95 6.89 1.07
N GLY A 66 0.16 7.04 0.34
CA GLY A 66 0.60 8.33 -0.18
C GLY A 66 1.18 9.29 0.86
N LYS A 67 1.37 8.84 2.11
CA LYS A 67 1.96 9.64 3.19
C LYS A 67 3.33 9.15 3.63
N LEU A 68 3.64 7.85 3.46
CA LEU A 68 4.90 7.26 3.91
C LEU A 68 5.92 7.22 2.78
N PHE A 69 7.11 7.76 3.05
CA PHE A 69 8.22 7.82 2.11
C PHE A 69 9.52 7.33 2.75
N CYS A 70 10.39 6.81 1.92
CA CYS A 70 11.74 6.44 2.32
C CYS A 70 12.62 7.70 2.31
N GLU A 71 13.25 8.05 3.44
CA GLU A 71 14.15 9.20 3.53
C GLU A 71 15.34 9.06 2.56
N CYS A 72 15.84 7.83 2.36
CA CYS A 72 17.03 7.59 1.55
C CYS A 72 16.79 7.81 0.05
N CYS A 73 15.66 7.34 -0.51
CA CYS A 73 15.41 7.38 -1.95
C CYS A 73 14.14 8.17 -2.35
N GLY A 74 13.40 8.70 -1.39
CA GLY A 74 12.18 9.48 -1.64
C GLY A 74 10.99 8.68 -2.17
N HIS A 75 11.13 7.36 -2.40
CA HIS A 75 10.04 6.53 -2.91
C HIS A 75 9.01 6.21 -1.82
N PRO A 76 7.72 6.05 -2.19
CA PRO A 76 6.69 5.68 -1.25
C PRO A 76 6.92 4.27 -0.69
N LEU A 77 6.65 4.10 0.60
CA LEU A 77 6.66 2.79 1.24
C LEU A 77 5.40 2.01 0.89
N THR A 78 5.59 0.73 0.62
CA THR A 78 4.52 -0.21 0.27
C THR A 78 4.16 -1.05 1.48
N ILE A 79 2.86 -1.25 1.71
CA ILE A 79 2.38 -2.16 2.75
C ILE A 79 2.58 -3.61 2.30
N SER A 80 3.14 -4.43 3.19
CA SER A 80 3.29 -5.87 3.01
C SER A 80 2.85 -6.59 4.27
N ARG A 81 2.22 -7.73 4.10
CA ARG A 81 1.80 -8.58 5.22
C ARG A 81 2.88 -9.63 5.48
N LYS A 82 3.30 -9.73 6.72
CA LYS A 82 4.29 -10.72 7.13
C LYS A 82 3.70 -11.66 8.19
N GLN A 83 3.80 -12.96 7.93
CA GLN A 83 3.51 -13.96 8.93
C GLN A 83 4.68 -14.02 9.93
N LEU A 84 4.41 -13.67 11.17
CA LEU A 84 5.29 -13.89 12.31
C LEU A 84 4.90 -15.20 13.00
N LYS A 85 5.72 -15.67 13.95
CA LYS A 85 5.47 -16.96 14.63
C LYS A 85 4.07 -17.05 15.25
N GLU A 86 3.59 -15.98 15.86
CA GLU A 86 2.34 -15.96 16.64
C GLU A 86 1.26 -15.05 16.05
N ARG A 87 1.61 -14.19 15.09
CA ARG A 87 0.67 -13.21 14.52
C ARG A 87 1.00 -12.83 13.07
N VAL A 88 0.03 -12.30 12.40
CA VAL A 88 0.20 -11.60 11.12
C VAL A 88 0.42 -10.12 11.40
N ALA A 89 1.46 -9.53 10.85
CA ALA A 89 1.78 -8.12 11.01
C ALA A 89 1.82 -7.42 9.66
N ASP A 90 1.26 -6.21 9.60
CA ASP A 90 1.39 -5.31 8.47
C ASP A 90 2.67 -4.48 8.63
N ILE A 91 3.50 -4.49 7.60
CA ILE A 91 4.80 -3.81 7.57
C ILE A 91 4.82 -2.86 6.37
N TYR A 92 5.27 -1.65 6.59
CA TYR A 92 5.63 -0.72 5.52
C TYR A 92 7.10 -0.87 5.17
N LEU A 93 7.42 -1.03 3.91
CA LEU A 93 8.79 -1.24 3.46
C LEU A 93 9.07 -0.56 2.11
N CYS A 94 10.34 -0.18 1.92
CA CYS A 94 10.81 0.41 0.68
C CYS A 94 11.07 -0.69 -0.35
N MET A 95 10.19 -0.82 -1.35
CA MET A 95 10.39 -1.79 -2.44
C MET A 95 11.51 -1.38 -3.41
N TYR A 96 11.79 -0.09 -3.53
CA TYR A 96 12.86 0.42 -4.40
C TYR A 96 14.24 -0.08 -3.99
N HIS A 97 14.45 -0.32 -2.69
CA HIS A 97 15.68 -0.92 -2.15
C HIS A 97 16.06 -2.24 -2.85
N TYR A 98 15.10 -3.12 -3.11
CA TYR A 98 15.37 -4.44 -3.70
C TYR A 98 15.83 -4.36 -5.16
N SER A 99 15.40 -3.34 -5.88
CA SER A 99 15.78 -3.14 -7.28
C SER A 99 17.02 -2.25 -7.43
N HIS A 100 17.27 -1.36 -6.47
CA HIS A 100 18.32 -0.34 -6.55
C HIS A 100 19.10 -0.22 -5.22
N PRO A 101 19.83 -1.27 -4.80
CA PRO A 101 20.55 -1.28 -3.53
C PRO A 101 21.67 -0.24 -3.46
N GLN A 102 22.20 0.23 -4.60
CA GLN A 102 23.23 1.29 -4.65
C GLN A 102 22.64 2.65 -4.24
N VAL A 103 21.37 2.91 -4.57
CA VAL A 103 20.69 4.18 -4.25
C VAL A 103 20.05 4.13 -2.87
N CYS A 104 19.48 2.99 -2.50
CA CYS A 104 18.85 2.78 -1.22
C CYS A 104 19.50 1.57 -0.50
N PRO A 105 20.65 1.77 0.15
CA PRO A 105 21.47 0.66 0.68
C PRO A 105 20.87 -0.02 1.89
N GLN A 106 19.88 0.60 2.54
CA GLN A 106 19.25 0.06 3.76
C GLN A 106 17.77 -0.25 3.53
N THR A 107 17.33 -1.38 4.08
CA THR A 107 15.90 -1.75 4.07
C THR A 107 15.14 -0.92 5.10
N HIS A 108 14.51 0.15 4.66
CA HIS A 108 13.62 0.95 5.51
C HIS A 108 12.30 0.23 5.69
N ARG A 109 11.97 -0.13 6.92
CA ARG A 109 10.74 -0.85 7.27
C ARG A 109 10.22 -0.41 8.62
N VAL A 110 8.92 -0.32 8.76
CA VAL A 110 8.24 -0.03 10.02
C VAL A 110 6.97 -0.87 10.14
N TYR A 111 6.72 -1.41 11.32
CA TYR A 111 5.49 -2.14 11.61
C TYR A 111 4.33 -1.17 11.82
N HIS A 112 3.15 -1.53 11.31
CA HIS A 112 1.93 -0.73 11.51
C HIS A 112 1.63 -0.52 12.99
N ASP A 113 1.76 -1.57 13.80
CA ASP A 113 1.50 -1.55 15.24
C ASP A 113 2.41 -0.58 16.02
N MET A 114 3.57 -0.25 15.47
CA MET A 114 4.49 0.74 16.04
C MET A 114 4.20 2.15 15.49
N LEU A 115 3.92 2.23 14.20
CA LEU A 115 3.72 3.49 13.50
C LEU A 115 2.41 4.18 13.92
N TYR A 116 1.31 3.42 13.96
CA TYR A 116 -0.02 3.95 14.24
C TYR A 116 -0.11 4.71 15.57
N PRO A 117 0.22 4.10 16.72
CA PRO A 117 0.12 4.79 18.01
C PRO A 117 1.10 5.97 18.10
N TYR A 118 2.28 5.86 17.49
CA TYR A 118 3.23 6.97 17.45
C TYR A 118 2.67 8.17 16.68
N VAL A 119 2.16 7.96 15.47
CA VAL A 119 1.58 9.04 14.66
C VAL A 119 0.36 9.65 15.34
N LEU A 120 -0.51 8.85 15.96
CA LEU A 120 -1.67 9.33 16.71
C LEU A 120 -1.23 10.29 17.84
N GLN A 121 -0.26 9.89 18.63
CA GLN A 121 0.28 10.74 19.71
C GLN A 121 0.89 12.04 19.18
N GLN A 122 1.61 11.98 18.06
CA GLN A 122 2.19 13.17 17.43
C GLN A 122 1.11 14.12 16.90
N VAL A 123 0.07 13.61 16.25
CA VAL A 123 -1.07 14.40 15.77
C VAL A 123 -1.79 15.10 16.93
N GLN A 124 -2.08 14.39 18.00
CA GLN A 124 -2.69 14.99 19.20
C GLN A 124 -1.80 16.10 19.79
N THR A 125 -0.50 15.86 19.88
CA THR A 125 0.46 16.84 20.43
C THR A 125 0.53 18.08 19.54
N PHE A 126 0.60 17.89 18.24
CA PHE A 126 0.57 18.98 17.26
C PHE A 126 -0.73 19.78 17.34
N ALA A 127 -1.88 19.11 17.35
CA ALA A 127 -3.19 19.76 17.45
C ALA A 127 -3.36 20.55 18.77
N ARG A 128 -2.89 20.01 19.90
CA ARG A 128 -2.84 20.75 21.18
C ARG A 128 -1.98 22.01 21.10
N SER A 129 -0.85 21.95 20.37
CA SER A 129 0.01 23.11 20.16
C SER A 129 -0.68 24.20 19.35
N MET A 130 -1.44 23.82 18.32
CA MET A 130 -2.24 24.74 17.49
C MET A 130 -3.40 25.37 18.30
N LYS A 131 -4.08 24.58 19.15
CA LYS A 131 -5.12 25.05 20.05
C LYS A 131 -4.59 26.16 21.00
N ARG A 132 -3.40 25.94 21.58
CA ARG A 132 -2.76 26.95 22.47
C ARG A 132 -2.40 28.22 21.72
N ARG A 133 -1.92 28.13 20.49
CA ARG A 133 -1.51 29.26 19.66
C ARG A 133 -2.69 29.99 19.01
N LYS A 134 -3.90 29.43 19.08
CA LYS A 134 -5.12 29.92 18.40
C LYS A 134 -4.95 30.01 16.88
N VAL A 135 -4.08 29.17 16.31
CA VAL A 135 -3.82 29.07 14.88
C VAL A 135 -4.53 27.81 14.36
N ASN A 136 -5.22 27.91 13.22
CA ASN A 136 -5.88 26.82 12.52
C ASN A 136 -6.83 25.98 13.39
N SER A 137 -8.05 26.50 13.59
CA SER A 137 -9.10 25.84 14.38
C SER A 137 -9.48 24.44 13.90
N ARG A 138 -9.33 24.15 12.60
CA ARG A 138 -9.58 22.80 12.03
C ARG A 138 -8.65 21.77 12.64
N ILE A 139 -7.35 22.04 12.67
CA ILE A 139 -6.34 21.13 13.23
C ILE A 139 -6.54 21.01 14.75
N ALA A 140 -6.89 22.10 15.42
CA ALA A 140 -7.12 22.11 16.87
C ALA A 140 -8.21 21.13 17.33
N ASN A 141 -9.19 20.82 16.48
CA ASN A 141 -10.26 19.87 16.78
C ASN A 141 -9.74 18.41 16.92
N TYR A 142 -8.58 18.09 16.37
CA TYR A 142 -7.99 16.76 16.49
C TYR A 142 -7.15 16.54 17.76
N ALA A 143 -7.15 17.52 18.69
CA ALA A 143 -6.39 17.44 19.94
C ALA A 143 -6.77 16.26 20.85
N GLU A 144 -7.99 15.76 20.73
CA GLU A 144 -8.56 14.67 21.52
C GLU A 144 -9.06 13.50 20.66
N THR A 145 -8.58 13.42 19.39
CA THR A 145 -8.96 12.31 18.51
C THR A 145 -8.42 10.99 19.06
N GLU A 146 -9.26 9.96 19.09
CA GLU A 146 -8.88 8.63 19.56
C GLU A 146 -8.39 7.73 18.43
N GLU A 147 -8.76 8.08 17.19
CA GLU A 147 -8.42 7.28 16.00
C GLU A 147 -7.83 8.15 14.89
N LEU A 148 -6.92 7.55 14.13
CA LEU A 148 -6.42 8.12 12.89
C LEU A 148 -7.36 7.72 11.75
N THR A 149 -7.98 8.70 11.13
CA THR A 149 -8.73 8.53 9.88
C THR A 149 -7.95 9.16 8.72
N PRO A 150 -8.26 8.80 7.46
CA PRO A 150 -7.65 9.44 6.29
C PRO A 150 -7.82 10.96 6.31
N GLU A 151 -8.98 11.46 6.75
CA GLU A 151 -9.26 12.90 6.86
C GLU A 151 -8.35 13.59 7.88
N VAL A 152 -8.11 12.95 9.03
CA VAL A 152 -7.18 13.46 10.06
C VAL A 152 -5.78 13.56 9.51
N LEU A 153 -5.30 12.51 8.84
CA LEU A 153 -3.97 12.48 8.23
C LEU A 153 -3.84 13.51 7.11
N ASP A 154 -4.87 13.64 6.27
CA ASP A 154 -4.87 14.62 5.18
C ASP A 154 -4.94 16.05 5.67
N ALA A 155 -5.62 16.31 6.78
CA ALA A 155 -5.70 17.64 7.37
C ALA A 155 -4.43 18.07 8.10
N THR A 156 -3.68 17.12 8.69
CA THR A 156 -2.58 17.43 9.61
C THR A 156 -1.20 17.15 9.01
N ILE A 157 -1.05 16.11 8.21
CA ILE A 157 0.25 15.61 7.76
C ILE A 157 0.42 15.78 6.25
N GLU A 158 1.50 16.45 5.87
CA GLU A 158 1.94 16.52 4.48
C GLU A 158 2.58 15.20 4.04
N ARG A 159 3.61 14.78 4.76
CA ARG A 159 4.34 13.53 4.50
C ARG A 159 5.03 13.00 5.76
N ILE A 160 5.33 11.72 5.76
CA ILE A 160 6.10 11.04 6.81
C ILE A 160 7.30 10.36 6.13
N GLU A 161 8.49 10.62 6.61
CA GLU A 161 9.70 9.96 6.14
C GLU A 161 10.20 8.96 7.17
N ILE A 162 10.58 7.79 6.67
CA ILE A 162 11.13 6.73 7.50
C ILE A 162 12.61 6.56 7.16
N SER A 163 13.46 6.73 8.16
CA SER A 163 14.88 6.41 8.08
C SER A 163 15.28 5.27 9.00
N HIS A 164 16.44 4.70 8.74
CA HIS A 164 17.01 3.63 9.55
C HIS A 164 18.29 4.14 10.22
N VAL A 165 18.32 4.06 11.52
CA VAL A 165 19.50 4.40 12.31
C VAL A 165 19.96 3.17 13.07
N LYS A 166 21.26 2.87 13.01
CA LYS A 166 21.86 1.87 13.89
C LYS A 166 22.27 2.55 15.19
N TYR A 167 21.53 2.28 16.27
CA TYR A 167 21.90 2.72 17.60
C TYR A 167 22.44 1.56 18.40
N LYS A 168 23.71 1.64 18.83
CA LYS A 168 24.40 0.56 19.63
C LYS A 168 24.15 -0.83 19.04
N SER A 169 24.41 -1.03 17.75
CA SER A 169 24.23 -2.30 17.02
C SER A 169 22.79 -2.80 16.90
N LYS A 170 21.79 -2.07 17.37
CA LYS A 170 20.37 -2.41 17.16
C LYS A 170 19.77 -1.56 16.04
N PRO A 171 19.07 -2.18 15.08
CA PRO A 171 18.37 -1.42 14.05
C PRO A 171 17.20 -0.69 14.69
N GLY A 172 17.13 0.63 14.48
CA GLY A 172 16.00 1.48 14.86
C GLY A 172 15.45 2.19 13.64
N SER A 173 14.18 2.55 13.66
CA SER A 173 13.57 3.42 12.66
C SER A 173 13.34 4.79 13.27
N VAL A 174 13.75 5.83 12.55
CA VAL A 174 13.43 7.22 12.90
C VAL A 174 12.29 7.67 11.99
N ILE A 175 11.31 8.34 12.56
CA ILE A 175 10.11 8.79 11.88
C ILE A 175 10.10 10.31 11.90
N HIS A 176 10.21 10.91 10.73
CA HIS A 176 10.10 12.36 10.55
C HIS A 176 8.72 12.71 9.99
N ILE A 177 7.98 13.56 10.68
CA ILE A 177 6.62 14.00 10.28
C ILE A 177 6.69 15.45 9.83
N TYR A 178 6.25 15.69 8.60
CA TYR A 178 6.10 17.01 8.02
C TYR A 178 4.63 17.43 8.13
N TRP A 179 4.40 18.55 8.81
CA TRP A 179 3.06 19.03 9.14
C TRP A 179 2.53 19.98 8.07
N LYS A 180 1.24 19.94 7.85
CA LYS A 180 0.54 20.98 7.10
C LYS A 180 0.28 22.16 8.03
N LEU A 181 0.69 23.36 7.61
CA LEU A 181 0.49 24.62 8.33
C LEU A 181 -0.73 25.37 7.79
#